data_5c5a64878dcc6076ccc4ba73d6126e8e
#
_entry.id   5c5a64878dcc6076ccc4ba73d6126e8e
#
_cell.length_a   1.000
_cell.length_b   1.000
_cell.length_c   1.000
_cell.angle_alpha   90.00
_cell.angle_beta   90.00
_cell.angle_gamma   90.00
#
_symmetry.space_group_name_H-M   'P 1'
#
loop_
_entity.id
_entity.type
_entity.pdbx_description
1 polymer ?
#
loop_
_entity_poly.entity_id
_entity_poly.type
_entity_poly.pdbx_seq_one_letter_code
_entity_poly.pdbx_strand_id
1 'polypeptide(L)'
;MFNQPKELWQYEAALFYCDEDVIRAYMLRELKNSSQKSRESFVTVDKVADARMEELEAVYPVLHVEKAKAADEHFKRFIQSVFNKKMISSVFLTGDGFENNWYPNSLRVLCNGRRAFMGNNLYSKGACYTAQRRKEEQSDAPVYLDETKLTEQISVRMRVNGEEGWYPLVSWGNHWYESDRQFEVLLGDTEDIEIHVDSLVTGRHLVESVSLKGMPDRKNYALRLKISTFFSDEKTCHIIFEDMGFGEFFAPSGFRLEKIIELGGSNGQFNSLS
;
A
#
# COMPACT_ATOMS: atom_id res chain seq x y z
N MET A 1 -5.87 11.13 -12.44
CA MET A 1 -4.43 11.33 -12.59
C MET A 1 -3.83 10.41 -13.64
N PHE A 2 -4.01 9.11 -13.56
CA PHE A 2 -3.41 8.12 -14.48
C PHE A 2 -3.85 8.22 -15.95
N ASN A 3 -4.91 8.97 -16.25
CA ASN A 3 -5.32 9.31 -17.61
C ASN A 3 -4.60 10.56 -18.14
N GLN A 4 -3.66 11.11 -17.37
CA GLN A 4 -2.84 12.26 -17.77
C GLN A 4 -1.46 11.78 -18.29
N PRO A 5 -0.75 12.61 -19.06
CA PRO A 5 0.61 12.30 -19.49
C PRO A 5 1.52 11.91 -18.33
N LYS A 6 2.40 10.92 -18.54
CA LYS A 6 3.25 10.34 -17.50
C LYS A 6 4.15 11.37 -16.81
N GLU A 7 4.51 12.44 -17.52
CA GLU A 7 5.34 13.53 -16.97
C GLU A 7 4.69 14.22 -15.77
N LEU A 8 3.35 14.17 -15.64
CA LEU A 8 2.63 14.79 -14.53
C LEU A 8 2.65 13.96 -13.25
N TRP A 9 3.09 12.72 -13.32
CA TRP A 9 3.14 11.80 -12.18
C TRP A 9 4.36 10.87 -12.20
N GLN A 10 5.41 11.26 -12.94
CA GLN A 10 6.68 10.55 -13.02
C GLN A 10 7.36 10.41 -11.64
N TYR A 11 7.21 11.44 -10.82
CA TYR A 11 7.58 11.48 -9.41
C TYR A 11 6.33 11.59 -8.54
N GLU A 12 6.46 12.04 -7.31
CA GLU A 12 5.30 12.28 -6.44
C GLU A 12 4.40 13.39 -6.99
N ALA A 13 3.10 13.30 -6.71
CA ALA A 13 2.17 14.38 -6.96
C ALA A 13 1.57 14.86 -5.65
N ALA A 14 1.56 16.18 -5.45
CA ALA A 14 1.03 16.82 -4.26
C ALA A 14 -0.40 17.31 -4.46
N LEU A 15 -1.23 17.18 -3.42
CA LEU A 15 -2.54 17.80 -3.33
C LEU A 15 -2.58 18.65 -2.06
N PHE A 16 -2.93 19.93 -2.21
CA PHE A 16 -3.30 20.79 -1.09
C PHE A 16 -4.82 20.97 -1.09
N TYR A 17 -5.44 20.59 0.00
CA TYR A 17 -6.86 20.77 0.25
C TYR A 17 -7.05 21.83 1.33
N CYS A 18 -7.70 22.93 0.98
CA CYS A 18 -8.00 24.02 1.90
C CYS A 18 -9.49 24.00 2.25
N ASP A 19 -9.78 23.79 3.51
CA ASP A 19 -11.11 23.76 4.09
C ASP A 19 -11.15 24.77 5.23
N GLU A 20 -11.92 25.85 5.01
CA GLU A 20 -11.93 27.01 5.91
C GLU A 20 -10.51 27.56 6.15
N ASP A 21 -9.99 27.42 7.38
CA ASP A 21 -8.68 27.91 7.82
C ASP A 21 -7.60 26.81 7.85
N VAL A 22 -7.91 25.57 7.42
CA VAL A 22 -6.96 24.45 7.48
C VAL A 22 -6.56 24.00 6.09
N ILE A 23 -5.25 24.03 5.82
CA ILE A 23 -4.67 23.43 4.60
C ILE A 23 -4.07 22.08 4.95
N ARG A 24 -4.55 21.03 4.28
CA ARG A 24 -4.03 19.66 4.38
C ARG A 24 -3.24 19.33 3.13
N ALA A 25 -2.04 18.79 3.32
CA ALA A 25 -1.18 18.34 2.24
C ALA A 25 -1.21 16.81 2.13
N TYR A 26 -1.50 16.31 0.93
CA TYR A 26 -1.47 14.90 0.59
C TYR A 26 -0.45 14.65 -0.50
N MET A 27 0.17 13.47 -0.45
CA MET A 27 1.17 13.05 -1.41
C MET A 27 0.76 11.73 -2.03
N LEU A 28 0.63 11.69 -3.35
CA LEU A 28 0.43 10.48 -4.11
C LEU A 28 1.79 9.98 -4.58
N ARG A 29 2.08 8.71 -4.30
CA ARG A 29 3.30 8.01 -4.67
C ARG A 29 3.00 6.71 -5.40
N GLU A 30 3.74 6.44 -6.47
CA GLU A 30 3.78 5.13 -7.09
C GLU A 30 4.79 4.25 -6.34
N LEU A 31 4.35 3.07 -5.92
CA LEU A 31 5.21 2.06 -5.32
C LEU A 31 5.64 1.08 -6.40
N LYS A 32 6.96 0.95 -6.59
CA LYS A 32 7.53 0.04 -7.58
C LYS A 32 8.08 -1.18 -6.87
N ASN A 33 7.63 -2.34 -7.30
CA ASN A 33 8.26 -3.58 -6.89
C ASN A 33 9.48 -3.85 -7.75
N SER A 34 10.67 -3.90 -7.13
CA SER A 34 11.93 -4.22 -7.81
C SER A 34 12.09 -5.69 -8.16
N SER A 35 11.32 -6.58 -7.52
CA SER A 35 11.52 -8.03 -7.57
C SER A 35 10.58 -8.79 -8.51
N GLN A 36 9.54 -8.16 -9.05
CA GLN A 36 8.56 -8.87 -9.86
C GLN A 36 8.53 -8.44 -11.32
N LYS A 37 8.45 -9.44 -12.19
CA LYS A 37 8.06 -9.31 -13.61
C LYS A 37 6.57 -8.95 -13.79
N SER A 38 5.81 -8.65 -12.71
CA SER A 38 4.41 -8.30 -12.80
C SER A 38 4.25 -6.87 -13.33
N ARG A 39 3.27 -6.68 -14.21
CA ARG A 39 2.90 -5.38 -14.77
C ARG A 39 2.07 -4.53 -13.80
N GLU A 40 1.76 -5.06 -12.62
CA GLU A 40 0.95 -4.36 -11.63
C GLU A 40 1.76 -3.26 -10.96
N SER A 41 1.23 -2.06 -10.97
CA SER A 41 1.74 -0.92 -10.22
C SER A 41 0.79 -0.56 -9.08
N PHE A 42 1.33 -0.08 -7.99
CA PHE A 42 0.60 0.27 -6.79
C PHE A 42 0.80 1.74 -6.47
N VAL A 43 -0.21 2.37 -5.88
CA VAL A 43 -0.13 3.78 -5.47
C VAL A 43 -0.69 3.97 -4.07
N THR A 44 -0.07 4.88 -3.31
CA THR A 44 -0.56 5.35 -2.02
C THR A 44 -0.88 6.83 -2.08
N VAL A 45 -1.79 7.27 -1.22
CA VAL A 45 -2.06 8.69 -0.95
C VAL A 45 -1.95 8.91 0.55
N ASP A 46 -0.89 9.59 0.97
CA ASP A 46 -0.63 9.83 2.38
C ASP A 46 -0.90 11.29 2.73
N LYS A 47 -1.57 11.55 3.85
CA LYS A 47 -1.59 12.87 4.47
C LYS A 47 -0.20 13.11 5.07
N VAL A 48 0.53 14.10 4.54
CA VAL A 48 1.93 14.33 4.94
C VAL A 48 2.08 15.49 5.93
N ALA A 49 1.17 16.45 5.91
CA ALA A 49 1.16 17.59 6.82
C ALA A 49 -0.19 18.30 6.80
N ASP A 50 -0.43 19.11 7.82
CA ASP A 50 -1.49 20.12 7.86
C ASP A 50 -1.00 21.39 8.52
N ALA A 51 -1.61 22.51 8.19
CA ALA A 51 -1.35 23.81 8.78
C ALA A 51 -2.65 24.58 8.96
N ARG A 52 -2.82 25.14 10.13
CA ARG A 52 -3.91 26.08 10.39
C ARG A 52 -3.46 27.48 9.97
N MET A 53 -4.29 28.13 9.16
CA MET A 53 -4.06 29.45 8.58
C MET A 53 -5.08 30.44 9.19
N GLU A 54 -4.80 30.93 10.38
CA GLU A 54 -5.72 31.85 11.09
C GLU A 54 -6.01 33.12 10.27
N GLU A 55 -5.11 33.49 9.37
CA GLU A 55 -5.26 34.63 8.48
C GLU A 55 -6.39 34.41 7.44
N LEU A 56 -6.77 33.16 7.12
CA LEU A 56 -7.80 32.87 6.11
C LEU A 56 -9.19 33.26 6.58
N GLU A 57 -9.54 33.14 7.83
CA GLU A 57 -10.83 33.60 8.36
C GLU A 57 -11.08 35.09 8.05
N ALA A 58 -10.02 35.85 7.95
CA ALA A 58 -10.09 37.29 7.67
C ALA A 58 -9.98 37.61 6.16
N VAL A 59 -9.44 36.69 5.39
CA VAL A 59 -9.34 36.82 3.91
C VAL A 59 -10.62 36.36 3.24
N TYR A 60 -11.35 35.43 3.84
CA TYR A 60 -12.55 34.83 3.31
C TYR A 60 -13.81 35.30 4.09
N PRO A 61 -14.85 35.92 3.45
CA PRO A 61 -14.98 36.28 2.05
C PRO A 61 -14.40 37.67 1.68
N VAL A 62 -13.81 38.41 2.61
CA VAL A 62 -13.37 39.79 2.41
C VAL A 62 -11.83 39.85 2.32
N LEU A 63 -11.34 40.32 1.19
CA LEU A 63 -9.91 40.49 0.91
C LEU A 63 -9.32 41.70 1.67
N HIS A 64 -8.79 41.47 2.87
CA HIS A 64 -7.89 42.41 3.53
C HIS A 64 -6.47 42.18 3.00
N VAL A 65 -5.89 43.14 2.28
CA VAL A 65 -4.62 43.01 1.54
C VAL A 65 -3.45 42.58 2.47
N GLU A 66 -3.37 43.10 3.67
CA GLU A 66 -2.30 42.73 4.60
C GLU A 66 -2.44 41.31 5.12
N LYS A 67 -3.65 40.86 5.45
CA LYS A 67 -3.90 39.50 5.90
C LYS A 67 -3.73 38.48 4.75
N ALA A 68 -4.12 38.85 3.52
CA ALA A 68 -3.86 38.05 2.34
C ALA A 68 -2.35 37.84 2.09
N LYS A 69 -1.54 38.89 2.28
CA LYS A 69 -0.07 38.76 2.20
C LYS A 69 0.50 37.86 3.28
N ALA A 70 0.02 37.98 4.51
CA ALA A 70 0.46 37.14 5.63
C ALA A 70 0.10 35.68 5.39
N ALA A 71 -1.13 35.39 4.93
CA ALA A 71 -1.58 34.05 4.55
C ALA A 71 -0.73 33.47 3.42
N ASP A 72 -0.43 34.26 2.37
CA ASP A 72 0.41 33.82 1.25
C ASP A 72 1.84 33.46 1.70
N GLU A 73 2.47 34.26 2.55
CA GLU A 73 3.79 33.95 3.09
C GLU A 73 3.77 32.75 4.06
N HIS A 74 2.69 32.56 4.80
CA HIS A 74 2.50 31.38 5.65
C HIS A 74 2.35 30.11 4.78
N PHE A 75 1.49 30.14 3.78
CA PHE A 75 1.28 29.05 2.84
C PHE A 75 2.55 28.71 2.06
N LYS A 76 3.28 29.72 1.60
CA LYS A 76 4.58 29.54 0.94
C LYS A 76 5.58 28.76 1.83
N ARG A 77 5.70 29.10 3.12
CA ARG A 77 6.56 28.38 4.06
C ARG A 77 6.08 26.94 4.25
N PHE A 78 4.77 26.75 4.34
CA PHE A 78 4.18 25.41 4.45
C PHE A 78 4.50 24.56 3.22
N ILE A 79 4.32 25.07 1.99
CA ILE A 79 4.70 24.39 0.75
C ILE A 79 6.18 24.00 0.77
N GLN A 80 7.06 24.91 1.16
CA GLN A 80 8.51 24.64 1.22
C GLN A 80 8.84 23.52 2.20
N SER A 81 8.17 23.46 3.35
CA SER A 81 8.33 22.37 4.31
C SER A 81 7.86 21.03 3.77
N VAL A 82 6.70 20.99 3.09
CA VAL A 82 6.12 19.78 2.47
C VAL A 82 7.00 19.26 1.33
N PHE A 83 7.60 20.16 0.55
CA PHE A 83 8.42 19.82 -0.62
C PHE A 83 9.89 19.54 -0.29
N ASN A 84 10.29 19.73 0.95
CA ASN A 84 11.69 19.56 1.36
C ASN A 84 12.21 18.16 0.98
N LYS A 85 13.28 18.11 0.19
CA LYS A 85 13.93 16.88 -0.32
C LYS A 85 13.04 15.95 -1.14
N LYS A 86 11.91 16.45 -1.69
CA LYS A 86 11.00 15.66 -2.50
C LYS A 86 11.03 16.11 -3.96
N MET A 87 10.88 15.17 -4.86
CA MET A 87 10.71 15.42 -6.29
C MET A 87 9.22 15.37 -6.62
N ILE A 88 8.65 16.53 -6.94
CA ILE A 88 7.22 16.68 -7.21
C ILE A 88 7.00 16.98 -8.69
N SER A 89 6.23 16.14 -9.39
CA SER A 89 5.90 16.32 -10.81
C SER A 89 4.76 17.30 -11.04
N SER A 90 3.73 17.22 -10.20
CA SER A 90 2.54 18.06 -10.33
C SER A 90 1.93 18.38 -8.98
N VAL A 91 1.18 19.47 -8.95
CA VAL A 91 0.48 19.96 -7.75
C VAL A 91 -0.98 20.21 -8.07
N PHE A 92 -1.85 19.82 -7.17
CA PHE A 92 -3.28 20.04 -7.23
C PHE A 92 -3.72 20.89 -6.05
N LEU A 93 -4.52 21.91 -6.31
CA LEU A 93 -5.16 22.77 -5.31
C LEU A 93 -6.66 22.57 -5.40
N THR A 94 -7.30 22.32 -4.28
CA THR A 94 -8.76 22.15 -4.19
C THR A 94 -9.28 22.58 -2.82
N GLY A 95 -10.56 22.90 -2.76
CA GLY A 95 -11.24 23.38 -1.56
C GLY A 95 -11.55 24.86 -1.63
N ASP A 96 -12.58 25.26 -0.91
CA ASP A 96 -13.18 26.61 -0.98
C ASP A 96 -12.23 27.70 -0.45
N GLY A 97 -11.31 27.34 0.44
CA GLY A 97 -10.30 28.25 0.99
C GLY A 97 -9.31 28.78 -0.05
N PHE A 98 -9.19 28.16 -1.23
CA PHE A 98 -8.36 28.67 -2.32
C PHE A 98 -9.10 29.65 -3.26
N GLU A 99 -10.33 29.96 -3.00
CA GLU A 99 -11.01 31.03 -3.74
C GLU A 99 -10.35 32.39 -3.50
N ASN A 100 -10.61 33.34 -4.41
CA ASN A 100 -10.11 34.73 -4.36
C ASN A 100 -8.61 34.94 -4.64
N ASN A 101 -7.86 33.93 -5.07
CA ASN A 101 -6.46 34.07 -5.54
C ASN A 101 -5.51 34.84 -4.57
N TRP A 102 -5.64 34.64 -3.28
CA TRP A 102 -4.87 35.34 -2.26
C TRP A 102 -3.38 34.90 -2.15
N TYR A 103 -2.95 33.86 -2.90
CA TYR A 103 -1.66 33.17 -2.79
C TYR A 103 -0.71 33.33 -4.01
N PRO A 104 -0.46 34.54 -4.54
CA PRO A 104 0.35 34.72 -5.76
C PRO A 104 1.83 34.31 -5.57
N ASN A 105 2.43 34.53 -4.40
CA ASN A 105 3.82 34.12 -4.12
C ASN A 105 3.94 32.61 -3.94
N SER A 106 2.98 32.00 -3.26
CA SER A 106 2.87 30.55 -3.11
C SER A 106 2.68 29.89 -4.47
N LEU A 107 1.86 30.47 -5.36
CA LEU A 107 1.64 29.95 -6.72
C LEU A 107 2.94 29.90 -7.53
N ARG A 108 3.82 30.91 -7.41
CA ARG A 108 5.13 30.89 -8.06
C ARG A 108 6.00 29.72 -7.58
N VAL A 109 5.96 29.40 -6.25
CA VAL A 109 6.68 28.26 -5.69
C VAL A 109 6.08 26.95 -6.19
N LEU A 110 4.76 26.84 -6.23
CA LEU A 110 4.06 25.66 -6.74
C LEU A 110 4.36 25.37 -8.22
N CYS A 111 4.45 26.42 -9.04
CA CYS A 111 4.72 26.31 -10.47
C CYS A 111 6.21 26.20 -10.83
N ASN A 112 7.12 26.29 -9.87
CA ASN A 112 8.57 26.23 -10.13
C ASN A 112 9.01 24.84 -10.56
N GLY A 113 9.24 24.65 -11.87
CA GLY A 113 9.67 23.38 -12.47
C GLY A 113 8.58 22.29 -12.53
N ARG A 114 7.31 22.63 -12.28
CA ARG A 114 6.18 21.69 -12.27
C ARG A 114 4.88 22.35 -12.70
N ARG A 115 3.85 21.55 -12.94
CA ARG A 115 2.52 22.04 -13.28
C ARG A 115 1.63 22.09 -12.04
N ALA A 116 0.98 23.23 -11.81
CA ALA A 116 -0.05 23.39 -10.78
C ALA A 116 -1.44 23.42 -11.43
N PHE A 117 -2.36 22.69 -10.86
CA PHE A 117 -3.76 22.60 -11.29
C PHE A 117 -4.66 23.02 -10.14
N MET A 118 -5.68 23.80 -10.45
CA MET A 118 -6.73 24.15 -9.50
C MET A 118 -8.07 23.66 -10.01
N GLY A 119 -8.91 23.14 -9.12
CA GLY A 119 -10.26 22.73 -9.51
C GLY A 119 -11.11 22.30 -8.34
N ASN A 120 -12.30 22.88 -8.25
CA ASN A 120 -13.29 22.57 -7.21
C ASN A 120 -14.04 21.25 -7.48
N ASN A 121 -13.91 20.69 -8.69
CA ASN A 121 -14.61 19.47 -9.10
C ASN A 121 -13.72 18.22 -9.17
N LEU A 122 -12.56 18.21 -8.51
CA LEU A 122 -11.63 17.08 -8.53
C LEU A 122 -12.25 15.80 -7.95
N TYR A 123 -13.07 15.93 -6.91
CA TYR A 123 -13.79 14.79 -6.31
C TYR A 123 -14.78 14.15 -7.29
N SER A 124 -15.63 14.97 -7.92
CA SER A 124 -16.63 14.49 -8.90
C SER A 124 -15.96 13.83 -10.10
N LYS A 125 -14.88 14.44 -10.63
CA LYS A 125 -14.08 13.85 -11.70
C LYS A 125 -13.43 12.53 -11.28
N GLY A 126 -12.86 12.47 -10.08
CA GLY A 126 -12.27 11.25 -9.53
C GLY A 126 -13.29 10.13 -9.41
N ALA A 127 -14.49 10.43 -8.90
CA ALA A 127 -15.59 9.47 -8.80
C ALA A 127 -16.03 8.96 -10.17
N CYS A 128 -16.17 9.85 -11.16
CA CYS A 128 -16.51 9.45 -12.54
C CYS A 128 -15.46 8.52 -13.15
N TYR A 129 -14.18 8.84 -13.02
CA TYR A 129 -13.10 7.98 -13.51
C TYR A 129 -13.06 6.62 -12.81
N THR A 130 -13.30 6.59 -11.51
CA THR A 130 -13.37 5.33 -10.75
C THR A 130 -14.56 4.48 -11.19
N ALA A 131 -15.74 5.09 -11.39
CA ALA A 131 -16.92 4.39 -11.88
C ALA A 131 -16.73 3.83 -13.29
N GLN A 132 -16.07 4.59 -14.17
CA GLN A 132 -15.73 4.12 -15.52
C GLN A 132 -14.81 2.90 -15.47
N ARG A 133 -13.74 2.96 -14.67
CA ARG A 133 -12.77 1.85 -14.53
C ARG A 133 -13.38 0.57 -13.99
N ARG A 134 -14.32 0.68 -13.04
CA ARG A 134 -15.03 -0.51 -12.52
C ARG A 134 -15.85 -1.26 -13.58
N LYS A 135 -16.18 -0.61 -14.69
CA LYS A 135 -16.86 -1.22 -15.85
C LYS A 135 -15.88 -1.85 -16.85
N GLU A 136 -14.62 -1.43 -16.83
CA GLU A 136 -13.57 -1.95 -17.70
C GLU A 136 -12.91 -3.14 -16.96
N GLU A 137 -13.18 -4.37 -17.39
CA GLU A 137 -12.70 -5.61 -16.74
C GLU A 137 -11.18 -5.78 -16.77
N GLN A 138 -10.47 -5.03 -17.61
CA GLN A 138 -9.01 -5.02 -17.70
C GLN A 138 -8.50 -3.57 -17.63
N SER A 139 -8.03 -3.17 -16.48
CA SER A 139 -7.40 -1.87 -16.31
C SER A 139 -5.91 -2.06 -15.99
N ASP A 140 -5.03 -1.58 -16.86
CA ASP A 140 -3.59 -1.42 -16.58
C ASP A 140 -3.33 -0.30 -15.55
N ALA A 141 -4.37 0.15 -14.86
CA ALA A 141 -4.28 1.21 -13.89
C ALA A 141 -3.67 0.72 -12.59
N PRO A 142 -2.85 1.55 -11.94
CA PRO A 142 -2.31 1.24 -10.62
C PRO A 142 -3.39 0.91 -9.60
N VAL A 143 -3.12 -0.08 -8.76
CA VAL A 143 -3.98 -0.43 -7.63
C VAL A 143 -3.76 0.60 -6.53
N TYR A 144 -4.82 1.27 -6.11
CA TYR A 144 -4.77 2.16 -4.96
C TYR A 144 -4.74 1.34 -3.67
N LEU A 145 -3.70 1.53 -2.86
CA LEU A 145 -3.56 0.91 -1.55
C LEU A 145 -4.14 1.86 -0.50
N ASP A 146 -5.29 1.50 0.01
CA ASP A 146 -5.92 2.12 1.18
C ASP A 146 -5.59 1.34 2.46
N GLU A 147 -6.13 1.76 3.60
CA GLU A 147 -5.88 1.16 4.91
C GLU A 147 -6.37 -0.29 5.02
N THR A 148 -7.24 -0.74 4.11
CA THR A 148 -7.78 -2.11 4.12
C THR A 148 -6.98 -3.07 3.25
N LYS A 149 -6.05 -2.55 2.44
CA LYS A 149 -5.28 -3.34 1.48
C LYS A 149 -3.88 -3.65 1.97
N LEU A 150 -3.49 -4.89 1.75
CA LEU A 150 -2.19 -5.39 2.14
C LEU A 150 -1.06 -4.74 1.34
N THR A 151 -0.07 -4.26 2.06
CA THR A 151 1.18 -3.71 1.55
C THR A 151 2.32 -4.70 1.60
N GLU A 152 2.11 -5.83 2.24
CA GLU A 152 3.02 -6.97 2.30
C GLU A 152 2.47 -8.15 1.51
N GLN A 153 3.38 -8.90 0.89
CA GLN A 153 3.13 -10.21 0.30
C GLN A 153 3.80 -11.28 1.15
N ILE A 154 3.09 -12.37 1.39
CA ILE A 154 3.62 -13.55 2.04
C ILE A 154 3.67 -14.67 1.01
N SER A 155 4.84 -15.28 0.83
CA SER A 155 5.05 -16.35 -0.13
C SER A 155 5.72 -17.55 0.54
N VAL A 156 5.47 -18.73 0.03
CA VAL A 156 6.15 -19.96 0.44
C VAL A 156 6.99 -20.50 -0.71
N ARG A 157 8.17 -21.01 -0.39
CA ARG A 157 9.00 -21.66 -1.40
C ARG A 157 8.47 -23.05 -1.70
N MET A 158 8.15 -23.30 -2.98
CA MET A 158 7.64 -24.58 -3.42
C MET A 158 7.96 -24.84 -4.88
N ARG A 159 7.76 -26.09 -5.31
CA ARG A 159 7.86 -26.47 -6.73
C ARG A 159 6.48 -26.53 -7.34
N VAL A 160 6.27 -25.77 -8.41
CA VAL A 160 5.04 -25.77 -9.20
C VAL A 160 5.40 -26.12 -10.64
N ASN A 161 4.74 -27.13 -11.22
CA ASN A 161 5.01 -27.60 -12.59
C ASN A 161 6.50 -27.93 -12.86
N GLY A 162 7.21 -28.41 -11.84
CA GLY A 162 8.64 -28.78 -11.94
C GLY A 162 9.63 -27.65 -11.70
N GLU A 163 9.20 -26.40 -11.61
CA GLU A 163 10.05 -25.24 -11.35
C GLU A 163 9.94 -24.81 -9.89
N GLU A 164 11.08 -24.53 -9.25
CA GLU A 164 11.12 -23.95 -7.91
C GLU A 164 10.87 -22.45 -7.95
N GLY A 165 10.06 -21.96 -7.03
CA GLY A 165 9.74 -20.56 -6.92
C GLY A 165 9.00 -20.20 -5.63
N TRP A 166 8.74 -18.89 -5.49
CA TRP A 166 7.93 -18.34 -4.43
C TRP A 166 6.47 -18.32 -4.84
N TYR A 167 5.64 -19.04 -4.11
CA TYR A 167 4.20 -19.08 -4.34
C TYR A 167 3.49 -18.15 -3.36
N PRO A 168 2.73 -17.15 -3.82
CA PRO A 168 2.08 -16.20 -2.93
C PRO A 168 0.91 -16.86 -2.19
N LEU A 169 0.98 -16.86 -0.86
CA LEU A 169 -0.12 -17.17 0.06
C LEU A 169 -1.04 -15.96 0.18
N VAL A 170 -0.43 -14.80 0.32
CA VAL A 170 -1.07 -13.50 0.48
C VAL A 170 -0.43 -12.55 -0.52
N SER A 171 -1.22 -11.75 -1.23
CA SER A 171 -0.72 -10.86 -2.28
C SER A 171 -0.97 -9.39 -1.94
N TRP A 172 -0.05 -8.53 -2.37
CA TRP A 172 -0.23 -7.08 -2.30
C TRP A 172 -1.54 -6.65 -2.94
N GLY A 173 -2.15 -5.58 -2.42
CA GLY A 173 -3.35 -4.96 -2.97
C GLY A 173 -4.65 -5.72 -2.74
N ASN A 174 -4.60 -6.93 -2.18
CA ASN A 174 -5.78 -7.61 -1.72
C ASN A 174 -6.29 -7.00 -0.41
N HIS A 175 -7.59 -7.05 -0.18
CA HIS A 175 -8.12 -6.72 1.13
C HIS A 175 -7.74 -7.79 2.15
N TRP A 176 -7.28 -7.37 3.33
CA TRP A 176 -6.84 -8.31 4.35
C TRP A 176 -7.95 -9.30 4.75
N TYR A 177 -9.22 -8.84 4.84
CA TYR A 177 -10.38 -9.65 5.22
C TYR A 177 -10.90 -10.57 4.08
N GLU A 178 -10.34 -10.48 2.87
CA GLU A 178 -10.64 -11.33 1.72
C GLU A 178 -9.43 -12.21 1.33
N SER A 179 -8.39 -12.20 2.16
CA SER A 179 -7.11 -12.87 1.85
C SER A 179 -6.99 -14.26 2.46
N ASP A 180 -8.08 -14.81 2.98
CA ASP A 180 -8.13 -16.19 3.46
C ASP A 180 -7.90 -17.16 2.32
N ARG A 181 -6.93 -18.06 2.50
CA ARG A 181 -6.60 -19.08 1.50
C ARG A 181 -6.36 -20.43 2.16
N GLN A 182 -6.61 -21.48 1.39
CA GLN A 182 -6.34 -22.85 1.78
C GLN A 182 -5.95 -23.65 0.56
N PHE A 183 -4.88 -24.43 0.68
CA PHE A 183 -4.43 -25.34 -0.38
C PHE A 183 -3.62 -26.48 0.24
N GLU A 184 -3.39 -27.52 -0.54
CA GLU A 184 -2.63 -28.70 -0.12
C GLU A 184 -1.39 -28.85 -1.00
N VAL A 185 -0.29 -29.24 -0.36
CA VAL A 185 0.99 -29.53 -1.01
C VAL A 185 1.52 -30.86 -0.58
N LEU A 186 2.34 -31.47 -1.43
CA LEU A 186 3.15 -32.61 -1.04
C LEU A 186 4.47 -32.09 -0.48
N LEU A 187 4.80 -32.50 0.73
CA LEU A 187 6.06 -32.17 1.34
C LEU A 187 7.13 -33.16 0.85
N GLY A 188 8.27 -32.60 0.39
CA GLY A 188 9.45 -33.39 0.04
C GLY A 188 10.23 -33.83 1.27
N ASP A 189 11.48 -34.26 1.04
CA ASP A 189 12.40 -34.67 2.14
C ASP A 189 12.96 -33.39 2.83
N THR A 190 12.08 -32.58 3.39
CA THR A 190 12.45 -31.35 4.13
C THR A 190 11.71 -31.29 5.45
N GLU A 191 12.42 -30.87 6.48
CA GLU A 191 11.85 -30.62 7.81
C GLU A 191 11.43 -29.15 8.01
N ASP A 192 11.79 -28.29 7.05
CA ASP A 192 11.56 -26.86 7.17
C ASP A 192 10.85 -26.32 5.93
N ILE A 193 10.02 -25.31 6.14
CA ILE A 193 9.37 -24.53 5.09
C ILE A 193 9.90 -23.09 5.13
N GLU A 194 10.35 -22.58 3.99
CA GLU A 194 10.76 -21.19 3.86
C GLU A 194 9.55 -20.30 3.53
N ILE A 195 9.33 -19.30 4.38
CA ILE A 195 8.34 -18.23 4.18
C ILE A 195 9.07 -16.93 3.87
N HIS A 196 8.63 -16.24 2.84
CA HIS A 196 9.14 -14.97 2.42
C HIS A 196 8.09 -13.88 2.60
N VAL A 197 8.46 -12.78 3.25
CA VAL A 197 7.62 -11.60 3.45
C VAL A 197 8.27 -10.41 2.75
N ASP A 198 7.54 -9.87 1.77
CA ASP A 198 7.96 -8.73 0.96
C ASP A 198 7.09 -7.52 1.25
N SER A 199 7.68 -6.38 1.59
CA SER A 199 6.96 -5.14 1.80
C SER A 199 7.17 -4.15 0.65
N LEU A 200 6.09 -3.72 0.02
CA LEU A 200 6.09 -2.68 -1.01
C LEU A 200 6.50 -1.30 -0.47
N VAL A 201 6.12 -1.00 0.77
CA VAL A 201 6.33 0.33 1.36
C VAL A 201 7.76 0.51 1.83
N THR A 202 8.31 -0.51 2.50
CA THR A 202 9.66 -0.44 3.08
C THR A 202 10.74 -1.01 2.18
N GLY A 203 10.38 -1.78 1.14
CA GLY A 203 11.31 -2.54 0.30
C GLY A 203 12.05 -3.64 1.07
N ARG A 204 11.54 -4.03 2.23
CA ARG A 204 12.14 -5.11 3.03
C ARG A 204 11.78 -6.47 2.46
N HIS A 205 12.74 -7.37 2.51
CA HIS A 205 12.63 -8.77 2.14
C HIS A 205 13.10 -9.60 3.32
N LEU A 206 12.19 -10.38 3.90
CA LEU A 206 12.49 -11.27 5.01
C LEU A 206 12.21 -12.71 4.59
N VAL A 207 13.15 -13.62 4.90
CA VAL A 207 12.96 -15.05 4.72
C VAL A 207 13.07 -15.69 6.09
N GLU A 208 12.09 -16.50 6.45
CA GLU A 208 12.06 -17.26 7.69
C GLU A 208 11.86 -18.75 7.39
N SER A 209 12.64 -19.58 8.07
CA SER A 209 12.48 -21.02 8.05
C SER A 209 11.56 -21.45 9.18
N VAL A 210 10.47 -22.11 8.84
CA VAL A 210 9.50 -22.68 9.80
C VAL A 210 9.75 -24.16 9.92
N SER A 211 10.18 -24.62 11.09
CA SER A 211 10.43 -26.03 11.33
C SER A 211 9.13 -26.80 11.54
N LEU A 212 8.96 -27.88 10.80
CA LEU A 212 7.86 -28.82 10.90
C LEU A 212 8.19 -29.98 11.85
N LYS A 213 9.03 -29.72 12.84
CA LYS A 213 9.43 -30.73 13.83
C LYS A 213 8.19 -31.33 14.51
N GLY A 214 8.10 -32.66 14.49
CA GLY A 214 6.92 -33.40 15.00
C GLY A 214 5.98 -33.90 13.91
N MET A 215 6.22 -33.52 12.65
CA MET A 215 5.58 -34.19 11.52
C MET A 215 6.02 -35.67 11.47
N PRO A 216 5.12 -36.61 11.07
CA PRO A 216 5.50 -38.01 10.94
C PRO A 216 6.53 -38.21 9.82
N ASP A 217 7.54 -39.02 10.07
CA ASP A 217 8.48 -39.44 9.01
C ASP A 217 7.80 -40.42 8.05
N ARG A 218 7.44 -39.96 6.86
CA ARG A 218 6.85 -40.76 5.80
C ARG A 218 7.70 -40.63 4.56
N LYS A 219 8.29 -41.74 4.11
CA LYS A 219 9.14 -41.76 2.92
C LYS A 219 8.33 -41.53 1.62
N ASN A 220 9.04 -41.16 0.55
CA ASN A 220 8.50 -41.06 -0.82
C ASN A 220 7.40 -40.01 -0.99
N TYR A 221 7.54 -38.80 -0.45
CA TYR A 221 6.57 -37.71 -0.57
C TYR A 221 5.15 -38.09 -0.10
N ALA A 222 5.02 -39.02 0.82
CA ALA A 222 3.74 -39.44 1.38
C ALA A 222 3.22 -38.49 2.49
N LEU A 223 3.71 -37.27 2.52
CA LEU A 223 3.27 -36.21 3.42
C LEU A 223 2.46 -35.18 2.63
N ARG A 224 1.16 -35.14 2.91
CA ARG A 224 0.26 -34.12 2.37
C ARG A 224 -0.02 -33.08 3.44
N LEU A 225 0.48 -31.88 3.21
CA LEU A 225 0.38 -30.77 4.12
C LEU A 225 -0.69 -29.80 3.60
N LYS A 226 -1.64 -29.46 4.45
CA LYS A 226 -2.58 -28.38 4.21
C LYS A 226 -2.00 -27.10 4.80
N ILE A 227 -1.96 -26.06 3.99
CA ILE A 227 -1.56 -24.72 4.39
C ILE A 227 -2.81 -23.83 4.32
N SER A 228 -3.14 -23.20 5.44
CA SER A 228 -4.26 -22.26 5.54
C SER A 228 -3.76 -20.91 6.03
N THR A 229 -4.22 -19.83 5.41
CA THR A 229 -3.95 -18.46 5.86
C THR A 229 -5.24 -17.76 6.18
N PHE A 230 -5.25 -16.97 7.24
CA PHE A 230 -6.32 -16.04 7.57
C PHE A 230 -5.78 -14.86 8.37
N PHE A 231 -6.55 -13.79 8.44
CA PHE A 231 -6.20 -12.59 9.19
C PHE A 231 -7.14 -12.41 10.39
N SER A 232 -6.56 -12.15 11.56
CA SER A 232 -7.34 -11.74 12.74
C SER A 232 -7.61 -10.23 12.76
N ASP A 233 -6.73 -9.46 12.14
CA ASP A 233 -6.83 -8.02 11.94
C ASP A 233 -5.94 -7.59 10.75
N GLU A 234 -5.90 -6.32 10.43
CA GLU A 234 -5.16 -5.76 9.28
C GLU A 234 -3.65 -6.01 9.28
N LYS A 235 -3.08 -6.38 10.42
CA LYS A 235 -1.62 -6.56 10.61
C LYS A 235 -1.23 -7.97 10.98
N THR A 236 -2.16 -8.82 11.42
CA THR A 236 -1.86 -10.13 11.98
C THR A 236 -2.34 -11.23 11.05
N CYS A 237 -1.40 -11.87 10.38
CA CYS A 237 -1.63 -13.02 9.51
C CYS A 237 -1.30 -14.33 10.24
N HIS A 238 -2.22 -15.27 10.23
CA HIS A 238 -2.05 -16.61 10.73
C HIS A 238 -1.80 -17.58 9.58
N ILE A 239 -0.76 -18.40 9.69
CA ILE A 239 -0.48 -19.49 8.76
C ILE A 239 -0.52 -20.79 9.53
N ILE A 240 -1.40 -21.69 9.13
CA ILE A 240 -1.60 -23.00 9.78
C ILE A 240 -1.13 -24.09 8.84
N PHE A 241 -0.35 -25.01 9.37
CA PHE A 241 0.15 -26.20 8.71
C PHE A 241 -0.48 -27.43 9.36
N GLU A 242 -1.15 -28.28 8.59
CA GLU A 242 -1.84 -29.47 9.10
C GLU A 242 -1.47 -30.69 8.26
N ASP A 243 -1.14 -31.82 8.93
CA ASP A 243 -0.96 -33.13 8.25
C ASP A 243 -2.31 -33.71 7.85
N MET A 244 -2.53 -33.90 6.56
CA MET A 244 -3.77 -34.43 5.98
C MET A 244 -3.73 -35.97 5.78
N GLY A 245 -2.63 -36.61 6.21
CA GLY A 245 -2.43 -38.01 5.89
C GLY A 245 -2.21 -38.26 4.39
N PHE A 246 -2.33 -39.50 3.95
CA PHE A 246 -2.18 -39.88 2.55
C PHE A 246 -3.17 -40.96 2.15
N GLY A 247 -4.41 -40.58 1.96
CA GLY A 247 -5.50 -41.45 1.56
C GLY A 247 -5.73 -42.61 2.57
N GLU A 248 -5.93 -43.81 2.05
CA GLU A 248 -6.11 -45.04 2.88
C GLU A 248 -4.80 -45.56 3.47
N PHE A 249 -3.64 -45.12 2.98
CA PHE A 249 -2.34 -45.61 3.41
C PHE A 249 -1.87 -45.04 4.73
N PHE A 250 -2.15 -43.75 4.96
CA PHE A 250 -1.71 -43.06 6.19
C PHE A 250 -2.81 -42.13 6.70
N ALA A 251 -3.31 -42.40 7.87
CA ALA A 251 -4.22 -41.50 8.57
C ALA A 251 -3.52 -40.16 8.91
N PRO A 252 -4.24 -39.04 9.01
CA PRO A 252 -3.71 -37.80 9.57
C PRO A 252 -3.11 -38.01 10.94
N SER A 253 -1.93 -37.44 11.21
CA SER A 253 -1.24 -37.62 12.50
C SER A 253 -1.79 -36.74 13.62
N GLY A 254 -2.62 -35.76 13.27
CA GLY A 254 -3.05 -34.69 14.17
C GLY A 254 -2.03 -33.56 14.31
N PHE A 255 -0.92 -33.61 13.56
CA PHE A 255 0.05 -32.49 13.53
C PHE A 255 -0.64 -31.21 13.07
N ARG A 256 -0.49 -30.17 13.88
CA ARG A 256 -0.94 -28.81 13.58
C ARG A 256 0.08 -27.81 14.14
N LEU A 257 0.60 -26.98 13.29
CA LEU A 257 1.50 -25.89 13.65
C LEU A 257 0.88 -24.57 13.18
N GLU A 258 0.87 -23.58 14.04
CA GLU A 258 0.41 -22.24 13.72
C GLU A 258 1.58 -21.27 13.81
N LYS A 259 1.75 -20.47 12.76
CA LYS A 259 2.71 -19.39 12.68
C LYS A 259 1.98 -18.06 12.54
N ILE A 260 2.29 -17.11 13.40
CA ILE A 260 1.75 -15.76 13.35
C ILE A 260 2.80 -14.83 12.75
N ILE A 261 2.40 -14.02 11.77
CA ILE A 261 3.22 -13.00 11.11
C ILE A 261 2.58 -11.64 11.35
N GLU A 262 3.34 -10.76 12.01
CA GLU A 262 2.94 -9.36 12.18
C GLU A 262 3.47 -8.51 11.02
N LEU A 263 2.55 -7.87 10.29
CA LEU A 263 2.82 -7.00 9.16
C LEU A 263 3.01 -5.55 9.62
N GLY A 264 3.76 -4.76 8.86
CA GLY A 264 3.94 -3.31 9.11
C GLY A 264 4.85 -2.95 10.28
N GLY A 265 5.42 -3.90 11.00
CA GLY A 265 6.33 -3.67 12.12
C GLY A 265 7.71 -3.18 11.67
N SER A 266 8.29 -2.20 12.38
CA SER A 266 9.68 -1.76 12.19
C SER A 266 10.71 -2.85 12.56
N ASN A 267 10.30 -3.81 13.36
CA ASN A 267 11.03 -5.04 13.70
C ASN A 267 10.07 -6.19 13.46
N GLY A 268 10.22 -6.92 12.35
CA GLY A 268 9.49 -8.16 12.13
C GLY A 268 9.78 -9.14 13.26
N GLN A 269 8.99 -9.12 14.31
CA GLN A 269 9.00 -10.14 15.33
C GLN A 269 8.01 -11.22 14.88
N PHE A 270 8.57 -12.37 14.56
CA PHE A 270 7.80 -13.56 14.29
C PHE A 270 7.60 -14.30 15.61
N ASN A 271 6.37 -14.33 16.10
CA ASN A 271 6.03 -15.13 17.27
C ASN A 271 5.55 -16.51 16.83
N SER A 272 6.29 -17.54 17.15
CA SER A 272 5.83 -18.92 17.07
C SER A 272 5.16 -19.27 18.39
N LEU A 273 3.88 -19.53 18.35
CA LEU A 273 3.20 -20.26 19.43
C LEU A 273 3.39 -21.76 19.17
N SER A 274 4.16 -22.41 20.05
CA SER A 274 4.38 -23.85 20.06
C SER A 274 3.24 -24.56 20.81
#